data_66b0b89768ad80df39785e0ebda03dd0
#
_entry.id   66b0b89768ad80df39785e0ebda03dd0
#
_cell.length_a   1.000
_cell.length_b   1.000
_cell.length_c   1.000
_cell.angle_alpha   90.00
_cell.angle_beta   90.00
_cell.angle_gamma   90.00
#
_symmetry.space_group_name_H-M   'P 1'
#
loop_
_entity.id
_entity.type
_entity.pdbx_description
1 polymer ?
#
loop_
_entity_poly.entity_id
_entity_poly.type
_entity_poly.pdbx_seq_one_letter_code
_entity_poly.pdbx_strand_id
1 'polypeptide(L)'
;MNLYEHQSSYNPNMPVRGLIYFAELYSGYIQKNKLDVYSTKQINLPVPRYIIFYNGTKNEPEKKELRLSECFKYSAQQSDELEQKEMKPCLELTATMLNINIGNNEELMKK
;
A
#
# COMPACT_ATOMS: atom_id res chain seq x y z
N MET A 1 -6.78 -11.15 1.29
CA MET A 1 -5.31 -11.27 1.37
C MET A 1 -4.77 -10.10 2.16
N ASN A 2 -4.33 -10.36 3.36
CA ASN A 2 -3.87 -9.31 4.27
C ASN A 2 -2.36 -9.37 4.41
N LEU A 3 -1.70 -8.21 4.27
CA LEU A 3 -0.27 -8.06 4.48
C LEU A 3 -0.06 -7.14 5.67
N TYR A 4 0.68 -7.60 6.68
CA TYR A 4 0.96 -6.85 7.89
C TYR A 4 2.46 -6.67 8.04
N GLU A 5 2.89 -5.45 8.40
CA GLU A 5 4.29 -5.18 8.69
C GLU A 5 4.41 -4.30 9.93
N HIS A 6 5.50 -4.50 10.67
CA HIS A 6 5.88 -3.65 11.80
C HIS A 6 7.06 -2.78 11.39
N GLN A 7 6.98 -1.48 11.70
CA GLN A 7 8.02 -0.52 11.36
C GLN A 7 8.39 0.32 12.57
N SER A 8 9.67 0.37 12.89
CA SER A 8 10.20 1.26 13.92
C SER A 8 10.67 2.59 13.34
N SER A 9 10.76 2.71 12.04
CA SER A 9 11.10 3.93 11.33
C SER A 9 10.05 4.19 10.26
N TYR A 10 9.66 5.45 10.11
CA TYR A 10 8.73 5.83 9.04
C TYR A 10 9.39 5.65 7.68
N ASN A 11 8.74 4.92 6.80
CA ASN A 11 9.25 4.68 5.46
C ASN A 11 8.16 5.04 4.43
N PRO A 12 8.34 6.12 3.66
CA PRO A 12 7.34 6.53 2.68
C PRO A 12 7.25 5.61 1.48
N ASN A 13 8.18 4.65 1.34
CA ASN A 13 8.21 3.72 0.21
C ASN A 13 7.42 2.45 0.46
N MET A 14 6.66 2.38 1.55
CA MET A 14 5.88 1.19 1.85
C MET A 14 4.91 0.79 0.74
N PRO A 15 4.25 1.74 0.04
CA PRO A 15 3.39 1.35 -1.07
C PRO A 15 4.15 0.66 -2.21
N VAL A 16 5.39 1.07 -2.48
CA VAL A 16 6.22 0.41 -3.50
C VAL A 16 6.53 -1.02 -3.07
N ARG A 17 6.89 -1.20 -1.81
CA ARG A 17 7.12 -2.55 -1.26
C ARG A 17 5.87 -3.40 -1.34
N GLY A 18 4.71 -2.81 -1.02
CA GLY A 18 3.44 -3.51 -1.11
C GLY A 18 3.12 -3.97 -2.53
N LEU A 19 3.41 -3.14 -3.52
CA LEU A 19 3.22 -3.50 -4.92
C LEU A 19 4.01 -4.75 -5.28
N ILE A 20 5.28 -4.80 -4.87
CA ILE A 20 6.15 -5.94 -5.15
C ILE A 20 5.64 -7.19 -4.43
N TYR A 21 5.29 -7.06 -3.15
CA TYR A 21 4.81 -8.20 -2.36
C TYR A 21 3.49 -8.75 -2.89
N PHE A 22 2.54 -7.89 -3.21
CA PHE A 22 1.25 -8.35 -3.74
C PHE A 22 1.39 -8.95 -5.12
N ALA A 23 2.29 -8.44 -5.95
CA ALA A 23 2.54 -9.06 -7.26
C ALA A 23 3.02 -10.50 -7.10
N GLU A 24 3.93 -10.74 -6.16
CA GLU A 24 4.42 -12.10 -5.87
C GLU A 24 3.33 -12.99 -5.28
N LEU A 25 2.56 -12.45 -4.33
CA LEU A 25 1.48 -13.21 -3.69
C LEU A 25 0.39 -13.59 -4.68
N TYR A 26 0.00 -12.68 -5.56
CA TYR A 26 -1.00 -12.98 -6.58
C TYR A 26 -0.47 -13.93 -7.63
N SER A 27 0.80 -13.79 -8.00
CA SER A 27 1.41 -14.73 -8.94
C SER A 27 1.38 -16.16 -8.40
N GLY A 28 1.71 -16.32 -7.12
CA GLY A 28 1.63 -17.62 -6.45
C GLY A 28 0.20 -18.16 -6.37
N TYR A 29 -0.75 -17.28 -6.06
CA TYR A 29 -2.17 -17.67 -5.99
C TYR A 29 -2.67 -18.16 -7.36
N ILE A 30 -2.33 -17.44 -8.41
CA ILE A 30 -2.72 -17.79 -9.78
C ILE A 30 -2.16 -19.16 -10.16
N GLN A 31 -0.89 -19.41 -9.86
CA GLN A 31 -0.24 -20.68 -10.16
C GLN A 31 -0.85 -21.83 -9.36
N LYS A 32 -1.04 -21.62 -8.06
CA LYS A 32 -1.58 -22.66 -7.16
C LYS A 32 -2.98 -23.08 -7.58
N ASN A 33 -3.80 -22.15 -8.00
CA ASN A 33 -5.19 -22.40 -8.38
C ASN A 33 -5.36 -22.65 -9.87
N LYS A 34 -4.26 -22.72 -10.61
CA LYS A 34 -4.24 -23.00 -12.06
C LYS A 34 -5.15 -22.06 -12.85
N LEU A 35 -5.12 -20.77 -12.48
CA LEU A 35 -5.92 -19.77 -13.15
C LEU A 35 -5.20 -19.31 -14.44
N ASP A 36 -5.98 -19.13 -15.52
CA ASP A 36 -5.44 -18.68 -16.80
C ASP A 36 -5.81 -17.23 -17.02
N VAL A 37 -4.81 -16.33 -16.87
CA VAL A 37 -5.03 -14.89 -17.02
C VAL A 37 -5.24 -14.49 -18.48
N TYR A 38 -4.95 -15.38 -19.42
CA TYR A 38 -5.12 -15.11 -20.85
C TYR A 38 -6.43 -15.66 -21.39
N SER A 39 -7.21 -16.35 -20.58
CA SER A 39 -8.54 -16.83 -20.99
C SER A 39 -9.53 -15.66 -21.00
N THR A 40 -10.69 -15.89 -21.62
CA THR A 40 -11.76 -14.88 -21.63
C THR A 40 -12.64 -14.93 -20.40
N LYS A 41 -12.41 -15.90 -19.51
CA LYS A 41 -13.16 -16.04 -18.27
C LYS A 41 -12.52 -15.17 -17.19
N GLN A 42 -13.32 -14.34 -16.53
CA GLN A 42 -12.83 -13.50 -15.46
C GLN A 42 -12.36 -14.34 -14.27
N ILE A 43 -11.15 -14.08 -13.80
CA ILE A 43 -10.64 -14.70 -12.58
C ILE A 43 -10.93 -13.82 -11.39
N ASN A 44 -11.03 -14.42 -10.22
CA ASN A 44 -11.29 -13.71 -8.98
C ASN A 44 -10.08 -13.83 -8.07
N LEU A 45 -9.54 -12.68 -7.65
CA LEU A 45 -8.41 -12.62 -6.75
C LEU A 45 -8.87 -12.16 -5.37
N PRO A 46 -8.20 -12.60 -4.29
CA PRO A 46 -8.51 -12.10 -2.96
C PRO A 46 -8.29 -10.59 -2.88
N VAL A 47 -9.14 -9.89 -2.13
CA VAL A 47 -9.00 -8.45 -1.95
C VAL A 47 -7.73 -8.16 -1.16
N PRO A 48 -6.84 -7.28 -1.66
CA PRO A 48 -5.60 -6.97 -0.95
C PRO A 48 -5.82 -5.92 0.13
N ARG A 49 -5.19 -6.12 1.28
CA ARG A 49 -5.18 -5.13 2.36
C ARG A 49 -3.78 -5.06 2.94
N TYR A 50 -3.23 -3.85 3.05
CA TYR A 50 -1.89 -3.64 3.57
C TYR A 50 -1.96 -2.74 4.79
N ILE A 51 -1.54 -3.27 5.95
CA ILE A 51 -1.59 -2.56 7.21
C ILE A 51 -0.18 -2.55 7.81
N ILE A 52 0.28 -1.35 8.18
CA ILE A 52 1.59 -1.13 8.75
C ILE A 52 1.42 -0.67 10.19
N PHE A 53 2.05 -1.37 11.12
CA PHE A 53 2.04 -0.98 12.53
C PHE A 53 3.34 -0.23 12.83
N TYR A 54 3.21 1.05 13.15
CA TYR A 54 4.33 1.93 13.43
C TYR A 54 4.49 2.10 14.94
N ASN A 55 5.69 1.80 15.45
CA ASN A 55 6.05 1.99 16.85
C ASN A 55 7.36 2.77 17.00
N GLY A 56 7.66 3.65 16.07
CA GLY A 56 8.89 4.43 16.08
C GLY A 56 8.85 5.58 17.07
N THR A 57 9.94 6.34 17.12
CA THR A 57 10.11 7.45 18.06
C THR A 57 9.58 8.77 17.54
N LYS A 58 9.32 8.88 16.24
CA LYS A 58 8.80 10.11 15.67
C LYS A 58 7.31 10.26 15.97
N ASN A 59 6.89 11.51 16.13
CA ASN A 59 5.48 11.82 16.39
C ASN A 59 4.71 11.78 15.08
N GLU A 60 4.17 10.60 14.75
CA GLU A 60 3.35 10.40 13.56
C GLU A 60 1.87 10.38 13.95
N PRO A 61 0.97 10.71 13.02
CA PRO A 61 -0.47 10.66 13.32
C PRO A 61 -0.92 9.25 13.67
N GLU A 62 -2.05 9.16 14.37
CA GLU A 62 -2.62 7.89 14.81
C GLU A 62 -2.90 6.96 13.62
N LYS A 63 -3.38 7.53 12.52
CA LYS A 63 -3.65 6.80 11.29
C LYS A 63 -3.21 7.62 10.11
N LYS A 64 -2.54 6.99 9.17
CA LYS A 64 -2.05 7.66 7.96
C LYS A 64 -2.16 6.72 6.78
N GLU A 65 -2.64 7.23 5.66
CA GLU A 65 -2.66 6.47 4.41
C GLU A 65 -1.44 6.83 3.56
N LEU A 66 -0.74 5.80 3.10
CA LEU A 66 0.39 5.95 2.20
C LEU A 66 -0.02 5.43 0.83
N ARG A 67 0.09 6.27 -0.19
CA ARG A 67 -0.40 5.96 -1.53
C ARG A 67 0.74 5.79 -2.51
N LEU A 68 0.62 4.77 -3.34
CA LEU A 68 1.60 4.51 -4.40
C LEU A 68 1.70 5.68 -5.36
N SER A 69 0.59 6.36 -5.63
CA SER A 69 0.57 7.51 -6.53
C SER A 69 1.51 8.63 -6.09
N GLU A 70 1.79 8.74 -4.79
CA GLU A 70 2.72 9.74 -4.27
C GLU A 70 4.18 9.40 -4.57
N CYS A 71 4.46 8.17 -5.00
CA CYS A 71 5.79 7.71 -5.35
C CYS A 71 6.09 7.81 -6.85
N PHE A 72 5.10 8.17 -7.67
CA PHE A 72 5.31 8.27 -9.10
C PHE A 72 6.00 9.58 -9.45
N LYS A 73 6.88 9.50 -10.44
CA LYS A 73 7.59 10.66 -10.95
C LYS A 73 6.92 11.14 -12.23
N TYR A 74 6.55 12.42 -12.26
CA TYR A 74 5.97 13.04 -13.44
C TYR A 74 7.08 13.65 -14.28
N SER A 75 6.92 13.65 -15.61
CA SER A 75 7.95 14.16 -16.51
C SER A 75 8.07 15.69 -16.37
N ALA A 76 9.24 16.24 -16.76
CA ALA A 76 9.47 17.68 -16.71
C ALA A 76 8.50 18.47 -17.58
N GLN A 77 7.92 17.84 -18.60
CA GLN A 77 6.92 18.45 -19.47
C GLN A 77 5.58 18.61 -18.77
N GLN A 78 5.42 18.01 -17.60
CA GLN A 78 4.20 18.04 -16.80
C GLN A 78 4.39 18.87 -15.54
N SER A 79 5.21 19.91 -15.63
CA SER A 79 5.44 20.83 -14.52
C SER A 79 4.23 21.68 -14.19
N ASP A 80 3.25 21.75 -15.08
CA ASP A 80 1.99 22.43 -14.83
C ASP A 80 1.15 21.60 -13.84
N GLU A 81 0.79 22.23 -12.72
CA GLU A 81 -0.03 21.58 -11.71
C GLU A 81 -1.35 21.06 -12.27
N LEU A 82 -1.92 21.77 -13.24
CA LEU A 82 -3.18 21.37 -13.84
C LEU A 82 -3.04 20.08 -14.64
N GLU A 83 -1.96 19.95 -15.41
CA GLU A 83 -1.68 18.71 -16.16
C GLU A 83 -1.40 17.56 -15.23
N GLN A 84 -0.68 17.79 -14.12
CA GLN A 84 -0.40 16.76 -13.13
C GLN A 84 -1.68 16.25 -12.46
N LYS A 85 -2.62 17.15 -12.20
CA LYS A 85 -3.91 16.77 -11.60
C LYS A 85 -4.78 15.96 -12.55
N GLU A 86 -4.65 16.20 -13.85
CA GLU A 86 -5.40 15.46 -14.87
C GLU A 86 -4.79 14.10 -15.16
N MET A 87 -3.50 13.91 -14.85
CA MET A 87 -2.82 12.63 -15.03
C MET A 87 -3.11 11.72 -13.85
N LYS A 88 -4.07 10.84 -14.05
CA LYS A 88 -4.40 9.82 -13.05
C LYS A 88 -3.67 8.54 -13.39
N PRO A 89 -2.80 8.05 -12.51
CA PRO A 89 -2.15 6.76 -12.75
C PRO A 89 -3.20 5.64 -12.77
N CYS A 90 -3.01 4.69 -13.65
CA CYS A 90 -3.90 3.54 -13.72
C CYS A 90 -3.63 2.51 -12.62
N LEU A 91 -2.54 2.68 -11.89
CA LEU A 91 -2.13 1.77 -10.83
C LEU A 91 -2.09 2.53 -9.52
N GLU A 92 -2.83 2.03 -8.53
CA GLU A 92 -2.84 2.62 -7.20
C GLU A 92 -2.80 1.52 -6.15
N LEU A 93 -2.15 1.83 -5.03
CA LEU A 93 -2.09 0.95 -3.87
C LEU A 93 -2.04 1.84 -2.63
N THR A 94 -2.92 1.58 -1.68
CA THR A 94 -2.96 2.35 -0.44
C THR A 94 -2.60 1.44 0.73
N ALA A 95 -1.55 1.81 1.46
CA ALA A 95 -1.18 1.16 2.71
C ALA A 95 -1.69 2.01 3.87
N THR A 96 -2.26 1.37 4.87
CA THR A 96 -2.75 2.07 6.07
C THR A 96 -1.74 1.89 7.18
N MET A 97 -1.16 3.00 7.66
CA MET A 97 -0.24 2.98 8.78
C MET A 97 -0.98 3.35 10.06
N LEU A 98 -0.84 2.51 11.07
CA LEU A 98 -1.42 2.73 12.40
C LEU A 98 -0.28 2.95 13.38
N ASN A 99 -0.32 4.10 14.08
CA ASN A 99 0.65 4.41 15.12
C ASN A 99 0.22 3.73 16.42
N ILE A 100 0.98 2.73 16.83
CA ILE A 100 0.65 1.92 18.00
C ILE A 100 1.47 2.33 19.24
N ASN A 101 2.10 3.50 19.22
CA ASN A 101 2.85 3.98 20.39
C ASN A 101 1.91 4.25 21.56
N ILE A 102 2.40 3.93 22.74
CA ILE A 102 1.68 4.24 23.99
C ILE A 102 1.48 5.75 24.07
N GLY A 103 0.25 6.15 24.38
CA GLY A 103 -0.13 7.56 24.44
C GLY A 103 -0.80 8.06 23.17
N ASN A 104 -0.61 7.40 22.05
CA ASN A 104 -1.28 7.74 20.79
C ASN A 104 -2.43 6.78 20.48
N ASN A 105 -2.27 5.49 20.82
CA ASN A 105 -3.27 4.47 20.56
C ASN A 105 -3.48 3.60 21.79
N GLU A 106 -3.70 4.23 22.93
CA GLU A 106 -3.83 3.52 24.20
C GLU A 106 -4.97 2.50 24.19
N GLU A 107 -6.10 2.87 23.62
CA GLU A 107 -7.25 1.96 23.52
C GLU A 107 -6.96 0.75 22.64
N LEU A 108 -6.25 0.96 21.53
CA LEU A 108 -5.89 -0.11 20.62
C LEU A 108 -4.97 -1.11 21.32
N MET A 109 -4.06 -0.62 22.14
CA MET A 109 -3.09 -1.45 22.85
C MET A 109 -3.68 -2.22 24.03
N LYS A 110 -4.77 -1.74 24.58
CA LYS A 110 -5.45 -2.41 25.71
C LYS A 110 -6.31 -3.58 25.27
N LYS A 111 -6.56 -3.69 24.00
CA LYS A 111 -7.33 -4.79 23.43
C LYS A 111 -6.41 -5.93 23.00
#